data_4a880fd54aa5570f394ace47419c5cb5
#
_entry.id   4a880fd54aa5570f394ace47419c5cb5
#
_cell.length_a   1.000
_cell.length_b   1.000
_cell.length_c   1.000
_cell.angle_alpha   90.00
_cell.angle_beta   90.00
_cell.angle_gamma   90.00
#
_symmetry.space_group_name_H-M   'P 1'
#
loop_
_entity.id
_entity.type
_entity.pdbx_description
1 polymer ?
#
loop_
_entity_poly.entity_id
_entity_poly.type
_entity_poly.pdbx_seq_one_letter_code
_entity_poly.pdbx_strand_id
1 'polypeptide(L)'
;MSYEDLLTLIPSHSLEDFPTELGEAEAASLLNAFAVPWHPHLLASARTLPRWHRADDPPDASVRRLIFVPSHCEGWLPADWATRAESGGCVLVRHLSDRKEMLARALAPLGDLPPVDPDLAADFLALGFCHLQIELLTRKMRNYGNLDEALLRREAVAAAEAALAQDHDAARARLKECFEVLREARDRFYPVDCWLVDVCLVTPAMAGSELQRVLDRPLPINLLISAQDLDQIATGHPETLTRMAEGVREGWIALVGGDLGEQPLSLWPVNSILWQLREAQSIAQRHLGQPARVWGRRRFGLFPLWPQVLKKASFAGALHLAL
;
A
#
# COMPACT_ATOMS: atom_id res chain seq x y z
N MET A 1 -14.91 13.13 -22.35
CA MET A 1 -15.84 13.26 -21.18
C MET A 1 -15.01 13.74 -20.00
N SER A 2 -15.56 14.58 -19.10
CA SER A 2 -14.85 14.97 -17.84
C SER A 2 -15.66 14.47 -16.66
N TYR A 3 -14.99 14.06 -15.62
CA TYR A 3 -15.62 13.77 -14.33
C TYR A 3 -15.87 15.07 -13.56
N GLU A 4 -16.87 15.07 -12.72
CA GLU A 4 -17.19 16.18 -11.81
C GLU A 4 -16.85 15.79 -10.34
N ASP A 5 -16.80 14.48 -10.08
CA ASP A 5 -16.53 13.97 -8.73
C ASP A 5 -15.86 12.59 -8.79
N LEU A 6 -14.98 12.35 -7.81
CA LEU A 6 -14.27 11.07 -7.62
C LEU A 6 -14.63 10.54 -6.24
N LEU A 7 -15.32 9.42 -6.19
CA LEU A 7 -15.86 8.88 -4.95
C LEU A 7 -15.42 7.44 -4.71
N THR A 8 -15.13 7.12 -3.46
CA THR A 8 -14.91 5.74 -3.00
C THR A 8 -15.97 5.40 -1.97
N LEU A 9 -16.64 4.26 -2.14
CA LEU A 9 -17.59 3.79 -1.14
C LEU A 9 -16.89 3.01 -0.03
N ILE A 10 -17.38 3.16 1.20
CA ILE A 10 -16.87 2.41 2.35
C ILE A 10 -17.95 1.56 3.00
N PRO A 11 -17.60 0.35 3.52
CA PRO A 11 -18.55 -0.58 4.12
C PRO A 11 -18.82 -0.31 5.60
N SER A 12 -18.75 0.94 6.02
CA SER A 12 -18.88 1.35 7.41
C SER A 12 -19.56 2.72 7.51
N HIS A 13 -20.03 3.06 8.69
CA HIS A 13 -20.68 4.34 8.93
C HIS A 13 -19.71 5.53 8.91
N SER A 14 -18.45 5.26 9.22
CA SER A 14 -17.39 6.27 9.19
C SER A 14 -16.02 5.62 8.96
N LEU A 15 -15.01 6.43 8.71
CA LEU A 15 -13.62 5.96 8.64
C LEU A 15 -13.09 5.49 10.01
N GLU A 16 -13.75 5.80 11.13
CA GLU A 16 -13.39 5.23 12.46
C GLU A 16 -13.50 3.71 12.46
N ASP A 17 -14.51 3.18 11.76
CA ASP A 17 -14.82 1.76 11.66
C ASP A 17 -14.23 1.16 10.38
N PHE A 18 -13.15 1.76 9.84
CA PHE A 18 -12.49 1.24 8.64
C PHE A 18 -12.06 -0.21 8.85
N PRO A 19 -12.45 -1.13 7.97
CA PRO A 19 -12.23 -2.56 8.19
C PRO A 19 -10.74 -2.91 8.16
N THR A 20 -10.31 -3.71 9.12
CA THR A 20 -8.93 -4.17 9.27
C THR A 20 -8.78 -5.68 9.09
N GLU A 21 -9.88 -6.43 9.10
CA GLU A 21 -9.91 -7.90 9.01
C GLU A 21 -10.54 -8.33 7.68
N LEU A 22 -9.86 -8.02 6.58
CA LEU A 22 -10.28 -8.39 5.23
C LEU A 22 -9.38 -9.48 4.65
N GLY A 23 -9.93 -10.28 3.76
CA GLY A 23 -9.16 -11.15 2.89
C GLY A 23 -8.25 -10.33 1.94
N GLU A 24 -7.20 -10.95 1.42
CA GLU A 24 -6.20 -10.25 0.57
C GLU A 24 -6.84 -9.51 -0.62
N ALA A 25 -7.74 -10.17 -1.35
CA ALA A 25 -8.40 -9.56 -2.49
C ALA A 25 -9.36 -8.41 -2.10
N GLU A 26 -10.05 -8.55 -0.96
CA GLU A 26 -10.94 -7.50 -0.46
C GLU A 26 -10.14 -6.28 0.03
N ALA A 27 -9.04 -6.53 0.76
CA ALA A 27 -8.14 -5.48 1.20
C ALA A 27 -7.52 -4.75 0.00
N ALA A 28 -7.05 -5.47 -1.02
CA ALA A 28 -6.53 -4.90 -2.25
C ALA A 28 -7.60 -4.06 -2.97
N SER A 29 -8.84 -4.59 -3.09
CA SER A 29 -9.96 -3.86 -3.68
C SER A 29 -10.22 -2.54 -2.96
N LEU A 30 -10.28 -2.55 -1.62
CA LEU A 30 -10.55 -1.37 -0.81
C LEU A 30 -9.42 -0.33 -0.90
N LEU A 31 -8.17 -0.75 -0.70
CA LEU A 31 -7.02 0.17 -0.71
C LEU A 31 -6.77 0.75 -2.10
N ASN A 32 -6.91 -0.05 -3.16
CA ASN A 32 -6.79 0.44 -4.52
C ASN A 32 -7.91 1.41 -4.91
N ALA A 33 -9.13 1.21 -4.39
CA ALA A 33 -10.23 2.15 -4.58
C ALA A 33 -9.96 3.54 -3.97
N PHE A 34 -9.11 3.63 -2.94
CA PHE A 34 -8.66 4.91 -2.40
C PHE A 34 -7.45 5.50 -3.13
N ALA A 35 -6.57 4.67 -3.68
CA ALA A 35 -5.37 5.14 -4.36
C ALA A 35 -5.62 5.54 -5.82
N VAL A 36 -6.35 4.72 -6.58
CA VAL A 36 -6.57 4.93 -8.03
C VAL A 36 -7.19 6.28 -8.38
N PRO A 37 -8.15 6.83 -7.61
CA PRO A 37 -8.71 8.16 -7.89
C PRO A 37 -7.70 9.31 -7.95
N TRP A 38 -6.53 9.11 -7.37
CA TRP A 38 -5.44 10.11 -7.36
C TRP A 38 -4.60 10.10 -8.64
N HIS A 39 -4.86 9.20 -9.58
CA HIS A 39 -4.13 9.18 -10.84
C HIS A 39 -4.25 10.55 -11.58
N PRO A 40 -3.15 11.08 -12.19
CA PRO A 40 -3.11 12.42 -12.80
C PRO A 40 -4.28 12.72 -13.73
N HIS A 41 -4.65 11.79 -14.61
CA HIS A 41 -5.78 11.98 -15.52
C HIS A 41 -7.12 12.17 -14.81
N LEU A 42 -7.33 11.47 -13.69
CA LEU A 42 -8.57 11.57 -12.92
C LEU A 42 -8.64 12.88 -12.15
N LEU A 43 -7.54 13.27 -11.48
CA LEU A 43 -7.45 14.55 -10.77
C LEU A 43 -7.61 15.73 -11.70
N ALA A 44 -6.92 15.75 -12.85
CA ALA A 44 -7.03 16.82 -13.83
C ALA A 44 -8.43 16.89 -14.45
N SER A 45 -9.09 15.73 -14.66
CA SER A 45 -10.45 15.67 -15.19
C SER A 45 -11.48 16.23 -14.21
N ALA A 46 -11.39 15.85 -12.92
CA ALA A 46 -12.39 16.23 -11.92
C ALA A 46 -12.08 17.58 -11.24
N ARG A 47 -10.80 17.96 -11.19
CA ARG A 47 -10.31 19.19 -10.52
C ARG A 47 -10.70 19.28 -9.04
N THR A 48 -10.94 18.12 -8.41
CA THR A 48 -11.31 17.98 -7.01
C THR A 48 -10.52 16.85 -6.37
N LEU A 49 -10.41 16.86 -5.04
CA LEU A 49 -9.87 15.72 -4.31
C LEU A 49 -10.86 14.57 -4.30
N PRO A 50 -10.38 13.31 -4.35
CA PRO A 50 -11.20 12.14 -4.12
C PRO A 50 -11.85 12.20 -2.73
N ARG A 51 -13.11 11.79 -2.66
CA ARG A 51 -13.87 11.74 -1.42
C ARG A 51 -14.42 10.34 -1.19
N TRP A 52 -14.90 10.07 0.00
CA TRP A 52 -15.56 8.81 0.33
C TRP A 52 -17.04 9.03 0.70
N HIS A 53 -17.84 7.98 0.52
CA HIS A 53 -19.23 7.92 0.91
C HIS A 53 -19.56 6.55 1.51
N ARG A 54 -20.60 6.47 2.28
CA ARG A 54 -21.12 5.21 2.81
C ARG A 54 -21.72 4.35 1.70
N ALA A 55 -21.48 3.06 1.74
CA ALA A 55 -22.04 2.14 0.75
C ALA A 55 -23.55 1.89 0.96
N ASP A 56 -24.04 1.99 2.21
CA ASP A 56 -25.48 1.84 2.52
C ASP A 56 -26.29 3.12 2.26
N ASP A 57 -25.61 4.27 2.09
CA ASP A 57 -26.21 5.55 1.75
C ASP A 57 -25.37 6.25 0.65
N PRO A 58 -25.28 5.62 -0.53
CA PRO A 58 -24.45 6.13 -1.61
C PRO A 58 -25.11 7.36 -2.27
N PRO A 59 -24.30 8.22 -2.93
CA PRO A 59 -24.81 9.45 -3.52
C PRO A 59 -25.80 9.19 -4.67
N ASP A 60 -26.68 10.15 -4.89
CA ASP A 60 -27.61 10.12 -6.01
C ASP A 60 -26.92 10.06 -7.38
N ALA A 61 -27.55 9.38 -8.31
CA ALA A 61 -27.05 9.07 -9.65
C ALA A 61 -27.07 10.26 -10.64
N SER A 62 -27.00 11.50 -10.17
CA SER A 62 -27.43 12.66 -10.97
C SER A 62 -26.34 13.32 -11.83
N VAL A 63 -25.06 12.87 -11.82
CA VAL A 63 -23.97 13.61 -12.48
C VAL A 63 -22.84 12.69 -12.91
N ARG A 64 -22.00 13.14 -13.81
CA ARG A 64 -20.75 12.49 -14.30
C ARG A 64 -19.77 12.22 -13.16
N ARG A 65 -20.10 11.25 -12.32
CA ARG A 65 -19.30 10.80 -11.20
C ARG A 65 -18.55 9.52 -11.54
N LEU A 66 -17.33 9.43 -11.07
CA LEU A 66 -16.59 8.19 -11.02
C LEU A 66 -16.69 7.64 -9.59
N ILE A 67 -17.27 6.45 -9.47
CA ILE A 67 -17.52 5.83 -8.17
C ILE A 67 -16.83 4.48 -8.09
N PHE A 68 -15.91 4.35 -7.16
CA PHE A 68 -15.25 3.10 -6.84
C PHE A 68 -16.07 2.36 -5.78
N VAL A 69 -16.44 1.12 -6.10
CA VAL A 69 -17.17 0.23 -5.20
C VAL A 69 -16.26 -0.94 -4.84
N PRO A 70 -15.57 -0.90 -3.69
CA PRO A 70 -14.77 -2.03 -3.23
C PRO A 70 -15.61 -3.30 -3.10
N SER A 71 -15.00 -4.47 -3.32
CA SER A 71 -15.71 -5.76 -3.32
C SER A 71 -16.48 -6.00 -2.03
N HIS A 72 -15.94 -5.58 -0.89
CA HIS A 72 -16.60 -5.70 0.41
C HIS A 72 -17.83 -4.77 0.58
N CYS A 73 -17.97 -3.75 -0.27
CA CYS A 73 -19.11 -2.82 -0.24
C CYS A 73 -20.33 -3.31 -1.00
N GLU A 74 -20.18 -4.31 -1.88
CA GLU A 74 -21.25 -4.77 -2.77
C GLU A 74 -22.52 -5.20 -2.03
N GLY A 75 -22.38 -5.89 -0.92
CA GLY A 75 -23.50 -6.35 -0.08
C GLY A 75 -24.20 -5.24 0.72
N TRP A 76 -23.64 -4.03 0.75
CA TRP A 76 -24.19 -2.88 1.49
C TRP A 76 -24.97 -1.93 0.59
N LEU A 77 -24.87 -2.09 -0.74
CA LEU A 77 -25.54 -1.20 -1.68
C LEU A 77 -27.06 -1.38 -1.61
N PRO A 78 -27.82 -0.30 -1.66
CA PRO A 78 -29.26 -0.39 -1.83
C PRO A 78 -29.63 -1.11 -3.13
N ALA A 79 -30.74 -1.85 -3.10
CA ALA A 79 -31.25 -2.54 -4.28
C ALA A 79 -31.38 -1.58 -5.47
N ASP A 80 -31.01 -2.04 -6.67
CA ASP A 80 -31.08 -1.31 -7.95
C ASP A 80 -30.27 0.01 -8.00
N TRP A 81 -29.56 0.38 -6.94
CA TRP A 81 -28.77 1.63 -6.93
C TRP A 81 -27.72 1.64 -8.03
N ALA A 82 -26.96 0.56 -8.21
CA ALA A 82 -25.91 0.50 -9.22
C ALA A 82 -26.48 0.70 -10.64
N THR A 83 -27.59 0.04 -10.96
CA THR A 83 -28.27 0.18 -12.25
C THR A 83 -28.77 1.61 -12.47
N ARG A 84 -29.32 2.23 -11.43
CA ARG A 84 -29.76 3.65 -11.52
C ARG A 84 -28.57 4.59 -11.67
N ALA A 85 -27.47 4.33 -10.97
CA ALA A 85 -26.28 5.15 -11.06
C ALA A 85 -25.66 5.12 -12.46
N GLU A 86 -25.53 3.93 -13.05
CA GLU A 86 -25.04 3.77 -14.43
C GLU A 86 -25.99 4.42 -15.44
N SER A 87 -27.31 4.21 -15.30
CA SER A 87 -28.30 4.87 -16.14
C SER A 87 -28.32 6.38 -16.02
N GLY A 88 -27.96 6.91 -14.85
CA GLY A 88 -27.78 8.34 -14.56
C GLY A 88 -26.48 8.94 -15.06
N GLY A 89 -25.61 8.15 -15.71
CA GLY A 89 -24.34 8.60 -16.27
C GLY A 89 -23.14 8.53 -15.33
N CYS A 90 -23.28 7.83 -14.21
CA CYS A 90 -22.14 7.51 -13.35
C CYS A 90 -21.28 6.41 -13.98
N VAL A 91 -19.98 6.48 -13.76
CA VAL A 91 -19.04 5.39 -14.09
C VAL A 91 -18.75 4.63 -12.81
N LEU A 92 -19.09 3.35 -12.80
CA LEU A 92 -18.83 2.47 -11.66
C LEU A 92 -17.60 1.59 -11.94
N VAL A 93 -16.66 1.62 -10.99
CA VAL A 93 -15.51 0.70 -10.92
C VAL A 93 -15.80 -0.28 -9.79
N ARG A 94 -16.21 -1.51 -10.15
CA ARG A 94 -16.68 -2.52 -9.20
C ARG A 94 -16.23 -3.92 -9.60
N HIS A 95 -16.29 -4.86 -8.65
CA HIS A 95 -15.87 -6.26 -8.82
C HIS A 95 -14.39 -6.42 -9.23
N LEU A 96 -13.55 -5.46 -8.87
CA LEU A 96 -12.13 -5.45 -9.20
C LEU A 96 -11.30 -5.34 -7.91
N SER A 97 -10.15 -5.99 -7.93
CA SER A 97 -9.12 -5.86 -6.87
C SER A 97 -7.76 -5.42 -7.44
N ASP A 98 -7.51 -5.71 -8.70
CA ASP A 98 -6.28 -5.30 -9.37
C ASP A 98 -6.29 -3.81 -9.71
N ARG A 99 -5.21 -3.12 -9.36
CA ARG A 99 -5.05 -1.68 -9.55
C ARG A 99 -5.06 -1.26 -11.01
N LYS A 100 -4.45 -2.06 -11.89
CA LYS A 100 -4.35 -1.74 -13.32
C LYS A 100 -5.71 -1.87 -13.99
N GLU A 101 -6.47 -2.90 -13.63
CA GLU A 101 -7.83 -3.10 -14.13
C GLU A 101 -8.76 -1.99 -13.65
N MET A 102 -8.69 -1.61 -12.36
CA MET A 102 -9.45 -0.47 -11.84
C MET A 102 -9.12 0.83 -12.57
N LEU A 103 -7.84 1.11 -12.78
CA LEU A 103 -7.38 2.29 -13.50
C LEU A 103 -7.87 2.29 -14.96
N ALA A 104 -7.69 1.17 -15.65
CA ALA A 104 -8.16 1.03 -17.05
C ALA A 104 -9.66 1.29 -17.16
N ARG A 105 -10.46 0.74 -16.24
CA ARG A 105 -11.92 0.97 -16.20
C ARG A 105 -12.28 2.42 -15.93
N ALA A 106 -11.55 3.08 -15.03
CA ALA A 106 -11.77 4.48 -14.68
C ALA A 106 -11.39 5.44 -15.80
N LEU A 107 -10.34 5.13 -16.57
CA LEU A 107 -9.86 5.98 -17.66
C LEU A 107 -10.61 5.78 -18.98
N ALA A 108 -11.20 4.61 -19.22
CA ALA A 108 -11.87 4.28 -20.49
C ALA A 108 -12.86 5.36 -20.99
N PRO A 109 -13.70 5.99 -20.16
CA PRO A 109 -14.62 7.02 -20.61
C PRO A 109 -13.97 8.35 -21.00
N LEU A 110 -12.70 8.56 -20.64
CA LEU A 110 -11.97 9.79 -20.98
C LEU A 110 -11.41 9.79 -22.42
N GLY A 111 -11.37 8.62 -23.07
CA GLY A 111 -10.89 8.44 -24.43
C GLY A 111 -9.37 8.25 -24.51
N ASP A 112 -8.77 8.63 -25.63
CA ASP A 112 -7.33 8.54 -25.82
C ASP A 112 -6.61 9.57 -24.93
N LEU A 113 -5.72 9.07 -24.09
CA LEU A 113 -5.01 9.86 -23.09
C LEU A 113 -3.51 9.80 -23.34
N PRO A 114 -2.77 10.92 -23.19
CA PRO A 114 -1.32 10.88 -23.26
C PRO A 114 -0.75 9.98 -22.15
N PRO A 115 0.38 9.31 -22.41
CA PRO A 115 1.03 8.50 -21.38
C PRO A 115 1.52 9.39 -20.22
N VAL A 116 1.41 8.88 -19.00
CA VAL A 116 2.00 9.48 -17.81
C VAL A 116 3.24 8.68 -17.43
N ASP A 117 4.30 9.38 -17.01
CA ASP A 117 5.49 8.74 -16.47
C ASP A 117 5.11 7.78 -15.31
N PRO A 118 5.53 6.49 -15.37
CA PRO A 118 5.10 5.49 -14.40
C PRO A 118 5.51 5.80 -12.96
N ASP A 119 6.69 6.42 -12.77
CA ASP A 119 7.19 6.76 -11.43
C ASP A 119 6.39 7.92 -10.86
N LEU A 120 6.10 8.90 -11.69
CA LEU A 120 5.26 10.03 -11.30
C LEU A 120 3.81 9.56 -10.99
N ALA A 121 3.26 8.64 -11.79
CA ALA A 121 1.96 8.05 -11.49
C ALA A 121 1.97 7.30 -10.14
N ALA A 122 3.06 6.60 -9.81
CA ALA A 122 3.22 5.94 -8.53
C ALA A 122 3.26 6.94 -7.36
N ASP A 123 3.91 8.10 -7.53
CA ASP A 123 3.94 9.17 -6.53
C ASP A 123 2.53 9.70 -6.23
N PHE A 124 1.68 9.87 -7.25
CA PHE A 124 0.29 10.26 -7.07
C PHE A 124 -0.53 9.20 -6.31
N LEU A 125 -0.32 7.92 -6.61
CA LEU A 125 -0.98 6.85 -5.87
C LEU A 125 -0.51 6.79 -4.41
N ALA A 126 0.77 7.04 -4.17
CA ALA A 126 1.32 7.15 -2.81
C ALA A 126 0.69 8.33 -2.04
N LEU A 127 0.49 9.48 -2.71
CA LEU A 127 -0.21 10.62 -2.13
C LEU A 127 -1.61 10.23 -1.66
N GLY A 128 -2.35 9.44 -2.45
CA GLY A 128 -3.66 8.92 -2.09
C GLY A 128 -3.65 8.04 -0.85
N PHE A 129 -2.66 7.18 -0.71
CA PHE A 129 -2.48 6.38 0.49
C PHE A 129 -2.14 7.22 1.72
N CYS A 130 -1.25 8.20 1.58
CA CYS A 130 -0.91 9.11 2.66
C CYS A 130 -2.13 9.94 3.10
N HIS A 131 -2.94 10.40 2.15
CA HIS A 131 -4.18 11.12 2.44
C HIS A 131 -5.16 10.23 3.23
N LEU A 132 -5.38 8.98 2.80
CA LEU A 132 -6.22 8.03 3.54
C LEU A 132 -5.72 7.83 4.97
N GLN A 133 -4.42 7.67 5.17
CA GLN A 133 -3.85 7.53 6.51
C GLN A 133 -4.14 8.74 7.40
N ILE A 134 -4.03 9.95 6.88
CA ILE A 134 -4.36 11.18 7.64
C ILE A 134 -5.84 11.22 8.00
N GLU A 135 -6.72 10.88 7.05
CA GLU A 135 -8.16 10.80 7.31
C GLU A 135 -8.50 9.77 8.40
N LEU A 136 -7.89 8.58 8.35
CA LEU A 136 -8.08 7.53 9.35
C LEU A 136 -7.58 7.97 10.73
N LEU A 137 -6.40 8.58 10.80
CA LEU A 137 -5.84 9.11 12.06
C LEU A 137 -6.74 10.18 12.65
N THR A 138 -7.17 11.15 11.85
CA THR A 138 -8.05 12.24 12.25
C THR A 138 -9.33 11.70 12.90
N ARG A 139 -9.95 10.70 12.28
CA ARG A 139 -11.20 10.11 12.77
C ARG A 139 -10.98 9.27 14.02
N LYS A 140 -10.01 8.35 14.02
CA LYS A 140 -9.71 7.46 15.16
C LYS A 140 -9.30 8.22 16.40
N MET A 141 -8.62 9.33 16.27
CA MET A 141 -8.23 10.19 17.40
C MET A 141 -9.30 11.20 17.80
N ARG A 142 -10.47 11.19 17.16
CA ARG A 142 -11.58 12.13 17.41
C ARG A 142 -11.14 13.58 17.41
N ASN A 143 -10.17 13.88 16.59
CA ASN A 143 -9.64 15.23 16.46
C ASN A 143 -10.23 15.90 15.22
N TYR A 144 -10.40 17.22 15.28
CA TYR A 144 -10.77 17.97 14.09
C TYR A 144 -9.57 18.02 13.16
N GLY A 145 -9.76 17.59 11.90
CA GLY A 145 -8.72 17.64 10.90
C GLY A 145 -8.24 19.07 10.69
N ASN A 146 -6.93 19.24 10.75
CA ASN A 146 -6.27 20.50 10.40
C ASN A 146 -5.63 20.41 9.02
N LEU A 147 -6.11 19.51 8.18
CA LEU A 147 -5.66 19.39 6.81
C LEU A 147 -6.16 20.62 6.02
N ASP A 148 -5.25 21.34 5.40
CA ASP A 148 -5.62 22.38 4.44
C ASP A 148 -6.02 21.74 3.11
N GLU A 149 -7.28 21.27 3.05
CA GLU A 149 -7.83 20.63 1.87
C GLU A 149 -7.83 21.55 0.65
N ALA A 150 -7.96 22.87 0.86
CA ALA A 150 -7.97 23.83 -0.24
C ALA A 150 -6.58 23.93 -0.89
N LEU A 151 -5.53 23.98 -0.07
CA LEU A 151 -4.14 23.97 -0.52
C LEU A 151 -3.82 22.62 -1.16
N LEU A 152 -4.12 21.51 -0.49
CA LEU A 152 -3.87 20.16 -1.02
C LEU A 152 -4.54 19.96 -2.40
N ARG A 153 -5.79 20.35 -2.55
CA ARG A 153 -6.52 20.28 -3.82
C ARG A 153 -5.83 21.09 -4.92
N ARG A 154 -5.48 22.35 -4.61
CA ARG A 154 -4.82 23.23 -5.57
C ARG A 154 -3.51 22.65 -6.08
N GLU A 155 -2.67 22.18 -5.16
CA GLU A 155 -1.36 21.64 -5.50
C GLU A 155 -1.48 20.26 -6.19
N ALA A 156 -2.37 19.38 -5.77
CA ALA A 156 -2.58 18.08 -6.40
C ALA A 156 -3.12 18.20 -7.83
N VAL A 157 -4.07 19.12 -8.06
CA VAL A 157 -4.58 19.38 -9.43
C VAL A 157 -3.51 20.01 -10.29
N ALA A 158 -2.75 20.99 -9.79
CA ALA A 158 -1.66 21.62 -10.52
C ALA A 158 -0.53 20.62 -10.84
N ALA A 159 -0.21 19.70 -9.91
CA ALA A 159 0.72 18.61 -10.15
C ALA A 159 0.23 17.69 -11.28
N ALA A 160 -1.05 17.33 -11.27
CA ALA A 160 -1.65 16.49 -12.29
C ALA A 160 -1.63 17.16 -13.68
N GLU A 161 -1.96 18.44 -13.76
CA GLU A 161 -1.90 19.22 -15.00
C GLU A 161 -0.47 19.30 -15.54
N ALA A 162 0.54 19.53 -14.68
CA ALA A 162 1.93 19.54 -15.05
C ALA A 162 2.42 18.15 -15.54
N ALA A 163 2.00 17.08 -14.88
CA ALA A 163 2.32 15.72 -15.30
C ALA A 163 1.78 15.40 -16.69
N LEU A 164 0.56 15.84 -17.00
CA LEU A 164 -0.05 15.67 -18.32
C LEU A 164 0.60 16.55 -19.39
N ALA A 165 1.16 17.69 -19.00
CA ALA A 165 1.95 18.56 -19.87
C ALA A 165 3.40 18.05 -20.06
N GLN A 166 3.76 16.90 -19.48
CA GLN A 166 5.12 16.33 -19.47
C GLN A 166 6.16 17.21 -18.77
N ASP A 167 5.73 18.14 -17.94
CA ASP A 167 6.60 18.94 -17.07
C ASP A 167 6.81 18.18 -15.75
N HIS A 168 7.70 17.20 -15.77
CA HIS A 168 7.95 16.30 -14.65
C HIS A 168 8.52 17.02 -13.43
N ASP A 169 9.33 18.05 -13.63
CA ASP A 169 9.96 18.82 -12.55
C ASP A 169 8.91 19.66 -11.81
N ALA A 170 8.06 20.35 -12.55
CA ALA A 170 6.94 21.09 -11.95
C ALA A 170 5.97 20.13 -11.23
N ALA A 171 5.65 18.97 -11.82
CA ALA A 171 4.78 17.99 -11.20
C ALA A 171 5.35 17.49 -9.86
N ARG A 172 6.64 17.12 -9.82
CA ARG A 172 7.30 16.69 -8.57
C ARG A 172 7.39 17.78 -7.52
N ALA A 173 7.66 19.02 -7.93
CA ALA A 173 7.66 20.15 -7.02
C ALA A 173 6.29 20.34 -6.34
N ARG A 174 5.20 20.27 -7.11
CA ARG A 174 3.83 20.37 -6.58
C ARG A 174 3.45 19.17 -5.70
N LEU A 175 3.83 17.95 -6.09
CA LEU A 175 3.62 16.76 -5.25
C LEU A 175 4.34 16.88 -3.91
N LYS A 176 5.56 17.42 -3.91
CA LYS A 176 6.28 17.68 -2.67
C LYS A 176 5.49 18.59 -1.73
N GLU A 177 4.89 19.67 -2.24
CA GLU A 177 4.02 20.55 -1.44
C GLU A 177 2.79 19.78 -0.89
N CYS A 178 2.19 18.88 -1.69
CA CYS A 178 1.10 18.03 -1.20
C CYS A 178 1.56 17.15 -0.03
N PHE A 179 2.71 16.50 -0.13
CA PHE A 179 3.25 15.69 0.96
C PHE A 179 3.62 16.52 2.19
N GLU A 180 4.09 17.75 2.03
CA GLU A 180 4.34 18.67 3.15
C GLU A 180 3.04 19.04 3.87
N VAL A 181 1.96 19.32 3.15
CA VAL A 181 0.63 19.57 3.75
C VAL A 181 0.15 18.36 4.57
N LEU A 182 0.31 17.16 4.04
CA LEU A 182 -0.03 15.94 4.78
C LEU A 182 0.88 15.71 5.98
N ARG A 183 2.18 15.99 5.85
CA ARG A 183 3.15 15.89 6.95
C ARG A 183 2.78 16.84 8.09
N GLU A 184 2.47 18.10 7.79
CA GLU A 184 2.05 19.07 8.80
C GLU A 184 0.76 18.65 9.52
N ALA A 185 -0.21 18.08 8.79
CA ALA A 185 -1.41 17.53 9.41
C ALA A 185 -1.09 16.37 10.35
N ARG A 186 -0.18 15.45 9.95
CA ARG A 186 0.27 14.33 10.77
C ARG A 186 1.01 14.78 12.03
N ASP A 187 1.92 15.74 11.91
CA ASP A 187 2.79 16.19 13.01
C ASP A 187 2.00 16.77 14.18
N ARG A 188 0.77 17.20 13.95
CA ARG A 188 -0.15 17.61 15.02
C ARG A 188 -0.69 16.44 15.85
N PHE A 189 -0.84 15.26 15.24
CA PHE A 189 -1.29 14.07 15.97
C PHE A 189 -0.14 13.37 16.68
N TYR A 190 1.03 13.42 16.11
CA TYR A 190 2.23 12.76 16.61
C TYR A 190 3.39 13.77 16.64
N PRO A 191 3.56 14.50 17.75
CA PRO A 191 4.72 15.40 17.92
C PRO A 191 6.01 14.60 18.18
N VAL A 192 6.07 13.36 17.73
CA VAL A 192 7.20 12.45 17.80
C VAL A 192 7.66 12.10 16.40
N ASP A 193 8.94 11.85 16.22
CA ASP A 193 9.47 11.37 14.95
C ASP A 193 8.81 10.04 14.59
N CYS A 194 8.06 10.03 13.49
CA CYS A 194 7.51 8.83 12.90
C CYS A 194 8.47 8.33 11.81
N TRP A 195 8.92 7.09 11.95
CA TRP A 195 9.70 6.42 10.92
C TRP A 195 8.78 5.63 10.02
N LEU A 196 8.71 5.98 8.75
CA LEU A 196 8.07 5.14 7.75
C LEU A 196 9.03 3.99 7.42
N VAL A 197 8.62 2.78 7.76
CA VAL A 197 9.36 1.57 7.40
C VAL A 197 8.64 0.91 6.23
N ASP A 198 9.26 1.00 5.06
CA ASP A 198 8.78 0.26 3.89
C ASP A 198 9.20 -1.21 4.00
N VAL A 199 8.24 -2.12 3.88
CA VAL A 199 8.47 -3.56 3.97
C VAL A 199 7.90 -4.25 2.74
N CYS A 200 8.78 -4.72 1.88
CA CYS A 200 8.41 -5.54 0.74
C CYS A 200 8.30 -7.01 1.17
N LEU A 201 7.10 -7.56 1.10
CA LEU A 201 6.89 -8.99 1.29
C LEU A 201 7.38 -9.74 0.05
N VAL A 202 8.34 -10.64 0.24
CA VAL A 202 8.87 -11.49 -0.83
C VAL A 202 8.29 -12.89 -0.70
N THR A 203 7.64 -13.35 -1.76
CA THR A 203 7.15 -14.73 -1.89
C THR A 203 7.76 -15.38 -3.13
N PRO A 204 7.83 -16.74 -3.22
CA PRO A 204 8.33 -17.41 -4.41
C PRO A 204 7.61 -17.02 -5.70
N ALA A 205 6.32 -16.70 -5.62
CA ALA A 205 5.53 -16.26 -6.78
C ALA A 205 5.99 -14.92 -7.35
N MET A 206 6.57 -14.04 -6.50
CA MET A 206 7.11 -12.74 -6.92
C MET A 206 8.56 -12.78 -7.38
N ALA A 207 9.26 -13.90 -7.17
CA ALA A 207 10.71 -14.01 -7.32
C ALA A 207 11.23 -13.79 -8.75
N GLY A 208 10.36 -13.79 -9.75
CA GLY A 208 10.70 -13.50 -11.14
C GLY A 208 10.83 -12.01 -11.47
N SER A 209 10.26 -11.62 -12.61
CA SER A 209 10.36 -10.26 -13.15
C SER A 209 9.79 -9.17 -12.24
N GLU A 210 8.88 -9.51 -11.33
CA GLU A 210 8.29 -8.50 -10.42
C GLU A 210 9.28 -8.06 -9.34
N LEU A 211 9.92 -9.02 -8.69
CA LEU A 211 10.96 -8.69 -7.70
C LEU A 211 12.18 -8.05 -8.36
N GLN A 212 12.58 -8.51 -9.56
CA GLN A 212 13.66 -7.87 -10.30
C GLN A 212 13.39 -6.39 -10.57
N ARG A 213 12.19 -6.02 -11.01
CA ARG A 213 11.82 -4.60 -11.21
C ARG A 213 11.94 -3.76 -9.94
N VAL A 214 11.65 -4.33 -8.78
CA VAL A 214 11.84 -3.67 -7.49
C VAL A 214 13.34 -3.51 -7.19
N LEU A 215 14.13 -4.56 -7.42
CA LEU A 215 15.57 -4.58 -7.15
C LEU A 215 16.41 -3.80 -8.16
N ASP A 216 15.90 -3.52 -9.34
CA ASP A 216 16.57 -2.68 -10.34
C ASP A 216 16.64 -1.21 -9.93
N ARG A 217 15.82 -0.81 -8.98
CA ARG A 217 15.85 0.52 -8.37
C ARG A 217 16.61 0.43 -7.04
N PRO A 218 17.82 0.97 -6.90
CA PRO A 218 18.61 0.87 -5.68
C PRO A 218 18.12 1.84 -4.61
N LEU A 219 16.84 1.75 -4.27
CA LEU A 219 16.24 2.47 -3.15
C LEU A 219 16.35 1.62 -1.87
N PRO A 220 16.57 2.24 -0.72
CA PRO A 220 16.57 1.52 0.55
C PRO A 220 15.26 0.75 0.75
N ILE A 221 15.33 -0.56 0.92
CA ILE A 221 14.17 -1.43 1.08
C ILE A 221 14.38 -2.49 2.16
N ASN A 222 13.32 -2.81 2.90
CA ASN A 222 13.31 -3.92 3.83
C ASN A 222 12.57 -5.12 3.19
N LEU A 223 13.25 -6.24 3.02
CA LEU A 223 12.65 -7.45 2.45
C LEU A 223 12.22 -8.38 3.57
N LEU A 224 10.91 -8.62 3.68
CA LEU A 224 10.34 -9.63 4.57
C LEU A 224 10.26 -10.95 3.83
N ILE A 225 11.10 -11.91 4.24
CA ILE A 225 11.21 -13.21 3.59
C ILE A 225 11.51 -14.32 4.61
N SER A 226 10.88 -15.49 4.45
CA SER A 226 11.26 -16.68 5.19
C SER A 226 12.51 -17.33 4.60
N ALA A 227 13.24 -18.09 5.40
CA ALA A 227 14.41 -18.79 4.91
C ALA A 227 14.04 -19.88 3.89
N GLN A 228 12.89 -20.51 4.03
CA GLN A 228 12.38 -21.50 3.08
C GLN A 228 12.08 -20.85 1.72
N ASP A 229 11.46 -19.65 1.72
CA ASP A 229 11.20 -18.91 0.49
C ASP A 229 12.54 -18.48 -0.17
N LEU A 230 13.53 -18.09 0.65
CA LEU A 230 14.86 -17.74 0.16
C LEU A 230 15.57 -18.94 -0.53
N ASP A 231 15.49 -20.14 0.05
CA ASP A 231 16.00 -21.37 -0.57
C ASP A 231 15.29 -21.69 -1.90
N GLN A 232 13.97 -21.46 -1.97
CA GLN A 232 13.21 -21.64 -3.21
C GLN A 232 13.64 -20.63 -4.28
N ILE A 233 13.87 -19.37 -3.91
CA ILE A 233 14.40 -18.36 -4.84
C ILE A 233 15.79 -18.73 -5.30
N ALA A 234 16.65 -19.21 -4.40
CA ALA A 234 17.99 -19.65 -4.76
C ALA A 234 18.00 -20.77 -5.83
N THR A 235 17.02 -21.65 -5.78
CA THR A 235 16.87 -22.75 -6.72
C THR A 235 16.22 -22.34 -8.04
N GLY A 236 15.15 -21.53 -7.96
CA GLY A 236 14.32 -21.18 -9.11
C GLY A 236 14.73 -19.90 -9.84
N HIS A 237 15.36 -18.95 -9.13
CA HIS A 237 15.67 -17.59 -9.62
C HIS A 237 17.06 -17.11 -9.16
N PRO A 238 18.16 -17.77 -9.58
CA PRO A 238 19.51 -17.46 -9.09
C PRO A 238 19.97 -16.03 -9.41
N GLU A 239 19.49 -15.45 -10.50
CA GLU A 239 19.79 -14.05 -10.87
C GLU A 239 19.18 -13.07 -9.87
N THR A 240 17.92 -13.31 -9.48
CA THR A 240 17.24 -12.50 -8.46
C THR A 240 17.98 -12.62 -7.13
N LEU A 241 18.39 -13.82 -6.74
CA LEU A 241 19.19 -14.03 -5.53
C LEU A 241 20.50 -13.26 -5.57
N THR A 242 21.21 -13.28 -6.69
CA THR A 242 22.46 -12.52 -6.87
C THR A 242 22.24 -11.04 -6.63
N ARG A 243 21.19 -10.49 -7.22
CA ARG A 243 20.83 -9.08 -7.04
C ARG A 243 20.46 -8.75 -5.59
N MET A 244 19.73 -9.62 -4.91
CA MET A 244 19.43 -9.49 -3.47
C MET A 244 20.73 -9.49 -2.64
N ALA A 245 21.65 -10.41 -2.91
CA ALA A 245 22.93 -10.50 -2.19
C ALA A 245 23.80 -9.25 -2.41
N GLU A 246 23.80 -8.69 -3.61
CA GLU A 246 24.44 -7.41 -3.90
C GLU A 246 23.85 -6.27 -3.07
N GLY A 247 22.53 -6.12 -3.09
CA GLY A 247 21.84 -5.06 -2.35
C GLY A 247 22.04 -5.15 -0.83
N VAL A 248 22.08 -6.38 -0.32
CA VAL A 248 22.37 -6.66 1.09
C VAL A 248 23.82 -6.27 1.43
N ARG A 249 24.78 -6.61 0.56
CA ARG A 249 26.19 -6.24 0.73
C ARG A 249 26.43 -4.73 0.62
N GLU A 250 25.73 -4.06 -0.28
CA GLU A 250 25.82 -2.62 -0.51
C GLU A 250 25.01 -1.80 0.52
N GLY A 251 24.14 -2.45 1.29
CA GLY A 251 23.43 -1.87 2.42
C GLY A 251 22.14 -1.13 2.06
N TRP A 252 21.66 -1.22 0.81
CA TRP A 252 20.34 -0.68 0.44
C TRP A 252 19.20 -1.71 0.61
N ILE A 253 19.53 -3.00 0.83
CA ILE A 253 18.57 -4.02 1.25
C ILE A 253 18.83 -4.40 2.70
N ALA A 254 17.80 -4.32 3.55
CA ALA A 254 17.78 -4.92 4.87
C ALA A 254 16.87 -6.14 4.89
N LEU A 255 17.32 -7.21 5.56
CA LEU A 255 16.52 -8.43 5.72
C LEU A 255 15.67 -8.33 6.99
N VAL A 256 14.39 -8.55 6.83
CA VAL A 256 13.42 -8.79 7.89
C VAL A 256 12.93 -10.24 7.73
N GLY A 257 13.09 -11.06 8.76
CA GLY A 257 12.77 -12.48 8.66
C GLY A 257 13.44 -13.28 9.78
N GLY A 258 14.24 -14.28 9.42
CA GLY A 258 14.95 -15.11 10.39
C GLY A 258 14.13 -16.28 10.93
N ASP A 259 13.05 -16.59 10.23
CA ASP A 259 12.20 -17.76 10.45
C ASP A 259 12.43 -18.76 9.32
N LEU A 260 12.42 -20.06 9.64
CA LEU A 260 12.54 -21.08 8.61
C LEU A 260 11.31 -21.09 7.69
N GLY A 261 10.12 -21.03 8.30
CA GLY A 261 8.83 -20.89 7.64
C GLY A 261 7.79 -20.47 8.67
N GLU A 262 6.71 -19.83 8.24
CA GLU A 262 5.70 -19.23 9.14
C GLU A 262 4.81 -20.27 9.83
N GLN A 263 5.40 -21.03 10.76
CA GLN A 263 4.70 -22.02 11.58
C GLN A 263 4.21 -21.40 12.90
N PRO A 264 3.14 -21.93 13.54
CA PRO A 264 2.63 -21.46 14.82
C PRO A 264 3.63 -21.81 15.95
N LEU A 265 4.64 -20.97 16.14
CA LEU A 265 5.77 -21.24 17.05
C LEU A 265 5.34 -21.43 18.51
N SER A 266 4.24 -20.83 18.94
CA SER A 266 3.69 -21.00 20.29
C SER A 266 3.31 -22.45 20.63
N LEU A 267 3.13 -23.31 19.61
CA LEU A 267 2.83 -24.73 19.75
C LEU A 267 4.06 -25.65 19.78
N TRP A 268 5.25 -25.06 19.64
CA TRP A 268 6.50 -25.81 19.49
C TRP A 268 7.36 -25.76 20.77
N PRO A 269 8.10 -26.81 21.07
CA PRO A 269 9.11 -26.78 22.13
C PRO A 269 10.18 -25.74 21.85
N VAL A 270 10.66 -25.07 22.92
CA VAL A 270 11.66 -23.98 22.80
C VAL A 270 12.92 -24.42 22.04
N ASN A 271 13.36 -25.66 22.22
CA ASN A 271 14.54 -26.19 21.51
C ASN A 271 14.29 -26.25 19.98
N SER A 272 13.09 -26.64 19.57
CA SER A 272 12.71 -26.65 18.14
C SER A 272 12.63 -25.24 17.56
N ILE A 273 12.14 -24.29 18.34
CA ILE A 273 12.11 -22.87 17.96
C ILE A 273 13.56 -22.36 17.77
N LEU A 274 14.43 -22.60 18.74
CA LEU A 274 15.83 -22.17 18.65
C LEU A 274 16.57 -22.82 17.49
N TRP A 275 16.29 -24.08 17.21
CA TRP A 275 16.85 -24.76 16.04
C TRP A 275 16.36 -24.11 14.73
N GLN A 276 15.08 -23.84 14.59
CA GLN A 276 14.53 -23.16 13.41
C GLN A 276 15.18 -21.81 13.17
N LEU A 277 15.31 -20.99 14.21
CA LEU A 277 15.94 -19.68 14.10
C LEU A 277 17.40 -19.79 13.65
N ARG A 278 18.16 -20.75 14.19
CA ARG A 278 19.55 -20.97 13.78
C ARG A 278 19.66 -21.44 12.33
N GLU A 279 18.79 -22.34 11.93
CA GLU A 279 18.77 -22.84 10.55
C GLU A 279 18.41 -21.72 9.57
N ALA A 280 17.40 -20.91 9.89
CA ALA A 280 17.03 -19.74 9.08
C ALA A 280 18.18 -18.74 8.94
N GLN A 281 18.90 -18.46 10.04
CA GLN A 281 20.08 -17.58 10.01
C GLN A 281 21.21 -18.17 9.16
N SER A 282 21.41 -19.52 9.23
CA SER A 282 22.40 -20.21 8.40
C SER A 282 22.07 -20.11 6.91
N ILE A 283 20.81 -20.26 6.54
CA ILE A 283 20.35 -20.13 5.16
C ILE A 283 20.55 -18.68 4.66
N ALA A 284 20.16 -17.69 5.44
CA ALA A 284 20.39 -16.28 5.08
C ALA A 284 21.89 -15.97 4.92
N GLN A 285 22.72 -16.44 5.85
CA GLN A 285 24.16 -16.28 5.75
C GLN A 285 24.75 -16.93 4.49
N ARG A 286 24.26 -18.12 4.13
CA ARG A 286 24.73 -18.87 2.96
C ARG A 286 24.39 -18.16 1.66
N HIS A 287 23.18 -17.66 1.52
CA HIS A 287 22.68 -17.10 0.29
C HIS A 287 22.97 -15.61 0.11
N LEU A 288 22.94 -14.85 1.19
CA LEU A 288 23.02 -13.40 1.16
C LEU A 288 24.26 -12.82 1.86
N GLY A 289 25.12 -13.69 2.42
CA GLY A 289 26.35 -13.29 3.06
C GLY A 289 26.20 -12.72 4.48
N GLN A 290 24.99 -12.54 4.97
CA GLN A 290 24.74 -12.10 6.35
C GLN A 290 23.38 -12.59 6.87
N PRO A 291 23.26 -12.79 8.21
CA PRO A 291 22.01 -13.20 8.83
C PRO A 291 21.02 -12.04 8.91
N ALA A 292 19.72 -12.35 9.03
CA ALA A 292 18.71 -11.33 9.31
C ALA A 292 18.92 -10.74 10.71
N ARG A 293 18.99 -9.42 10.81
CA ARG A 293 19.15 -8.72 12.09
C ARG A 293 17.83 -8.38 12.77
N VAL A 294 16.78 -8.25 11.97
CA VAL A 294 15.42 -7.98 12.43
C VAL A 294 14.58 -9.20 12.18
N TRP A 295 14.01 -9.74 13.24
CA TRP A 295 13.03 -10.82 13.09
C TRP A 295 11.70 -10.24 12.62
N GLY A 296 11.02 -10.93 11.70
CA GLY A 296 9.70 -10.53 11.23
C GLY A 296 8.99 -11.66 10.51
N ARG A 297 7.66 -11.63 10.56
CA ARG A 297 6.78 -12.58 9.89
C ARG A 297 5.38 -12.03 9.72
N ARG A 298 4.62 -12.60 8.81
CA ARG A 298 3.25 -12.16 8.49
C ARG A 298 2.22 -12.61 9.51
N ARG A 299 2.38 -13.82 10.07
CA ARG A 299 1.39 -14.52 10.90
C ARG A 299 2.02 -15.12 12.15
N PHE A 300 1.20 -15.38 13.16
CA PHE A 300 1.60 -16.10 14.40
C PHE A 300 2.79 -15.46 15.13
N GLY A 301 2.83 -14.12 15.16
CA GLY A 301 4.03 -13.37 15.50
C GLY A 301 4.34 -13.24 16.98
N LEU A 302 3.39 -13.33 17.88
CA LEU A 302 3.63 -12.93 19.27
C LEU A 302 3.28 -14.03 20.28
N PHE A 303 4.21 -14.27 21.22
CA PHE A 303 3.93 -14.98 22.46
C PHE A 303 4.87 -14.47 23.57
N PRO A 304 4.51 -14.64 24.87
CA PRO A 304 5.17 -13.93 25.97
C PRO A 304 6.68 -14.12 26.10
N LEU A 305 7.20 -15.29 25.73
CA LEU A 305 8.63 -15.60 25.81
C LEU A 305 9.45 -15.08 24.61
N TRP A 306 8.78 -14.55 23.58
CA TRP A 306 9.42 -14.21 22.32
C TRP A 306 10.58 -13.21 22.46
N PRO A 307 10.46 -12.11 23.21
CA PRO A 307 11.56 -11.17 23.37
C PRO A 307 12.84 -11.82 23.91
N GLN A 308 12.70 -12.76 24.86
CA GLN A 308 13.83 -13.49 25.42
C GLN A 308 14.46 -14.45 24.42
N VAL A 309 13.64 -15.15 23.62
CA VAL A 309 14.10 -16.07 22.59
C VAL A 309 14.85 -15.31 21.50
N LEU A 310 14.30 -14.22 21.01
CA LEU A 310 14.93 -13.37 19.98
C LEU A 310 16.26 -12.77 20.47
N LYS A 311 16.31 -12.30 21.71
CA LYS A 311 17.56 -11.81 22.31
C LYS A 311 18.63 -12.89 22.37
N LYS A 312 18.27 -14.14 22.74
CA LYS A 312 19.19 -15.28 22.75
C LYS A 312 19.62 -15.70 21.34
N ALA A 313 18.79 -15.48 20.33
CA ALA A 313 19.11 -15.73 18.94
C ALA A 313 19.83 -14.53 18.26
N SER A 314 20.24 -13.53 19.04
CA SER A 314 21.03 -12.36 18.58
C SER A 314 20.31 -11.45 17.59
N PHE A 315 18.98 -11.41 17.60
CA PHE A 315 18.24 -10.40 16.84
C PHE A 315 18.33 -9.03 17.53
N ALA A 316 18.51 -7.99 16.72
CA ALA A 316 18.56 -6.60 17.16
C ALA A 316 17.16 -5.99 17.35
N GLY A 317 16.15 -6.53 16.68
CA GLY A 317 14.78 -6.06 16.74
C GLY A 317 13.78 -7.08 16.21
N ALA A 318 12.50 -6.75 16.35
CA ALA A 318 11.40 -7.55 15.82
C ALA A 318 10.34 -6.65 15.16
N LEU A 319 9.81 -7.08 14.03
CA LEU A 319 8.69 -6.47 13.35
C LEU A 319 7.48 -7.41 13.44
N HIS A 320 6.41 -6.93 14.04
CA HIS A 320 5.15 -7.64 14.14
C HIS A 320 4.12 -6.96 13.24
N LEU A 321 3.66 -7.67 12.20
CA LEU A 321 2.65 -7.18 11.27
C LEU A 321 1.23 -7.53 11.71
N ALA A 322 1.10 -8.56 12.56
CA ALA A 322 -0.15 -8.93 13.21
C ALA A 322 0.13 -9.38 14.65
N LEU A 323 -0.74 -9.01 15.56
CA LEU A 323 -0.72 -9.42 16.97
C LEU A 323 -1.54 -10.69 17.16
#